data_f13456edc8394dccf077a76a4b24eabb
#
_entry.id   f13456edc8394dccf077a76a4b24eabb
#
_cell.length_a   1.000
_cell.length_b   1.000
_cell.length_c   1.000
_cell.angle_alpha   90.00
_cell.angle_beta   90.00
_cell.angle_gamma   90.00
#
_symmetry.space_group_name_H-M   'P 1'
#
loop_
_entity.id
_entity.type
_entity.pdbx_description
1 polymer ?
#
loop_
_entity_poly.entity_id
_entity_poly.type
_entity_poly.pdbx_seq_one_letter_code
_entity_poly.pdbx_strand_id
1 'polypeptide(L)'
;MKTIVNYLLRILCRFRTVIKNLWQKITQLTERRYNMSEVAGSFCIGMIIDGDSAQGNIRSTKPLVQMYQKDTGKCVPDWSVAANQPIIYPVMRSGNENVIKSIVSGSEKWYYNNTPITFNASGLSTAPAAVAGKMQTTTYNNGSVNVPALKIVGNLASASNMDADTIRMDGEIEASGHNLGYTSEIPLAISEFSNSAYYGFLYPSDGGIIDSDTATVKVDQELYKGGSLVPQSNYSLKWYKMPSTTAWSTANSVSLVADDIDSKLSIRAEFIIGGEVVAIAIGEVSDETDPLFLAVNFSGPTYLTSSGATSEVTATYKVKKTGTGEEVTGFTFKTTFTKADGTAFTPANAPTTTGCKLTYTDVKGVGGNITGYVQGTKS
;
A
#
# COMPACT_ATOMS: atom_id res chain seq x y z
N MET A 1 3.12 28.13 -79.89
CA MET A 1 4.45 27.79 -79.30
C MET A 1 4.76 28.61 -78.05
N LYS A 2 4.55 29.90 -77.91
CA LYS A 2 4.81 30.71 -76.71
C LYS A 2 4.04 30.27 -75.46
N THR A 3 2.81 29.78 -75.63
CA THR A 3 1.96 29.37 -74.43
C THR A 3 2.45 28.09 -73.73
N ILE A 4 2.94 27.13 -74.50
CA ILE A 4 3.47 25.87 -74.00
C ILE A 4 4.82 26.11 -73.27
N VAL A 5 5.66 26.99 -73.79
CA VAL A 5 6.96 27.37 -73.20
C VAL A 5 6.73 28.05 -71.81
N ASN A 6 5.74 28.97 -71.74
CA ASN A 6 5.41 29.60 -70.44
C ASN A 6 4.79 28.68 -69.48
N TYR A 7 4.05 27.66 -69.89
CA TYR A 7 3.52 26.62 -68.99
C TYR A 7 4.62 25.70 -68.43
N LEU A 8 5.55 25.28 -69.29
CA LEU A 8 6.73 24.50 -68.88
C LEU A 8 7.66 25.29 -67.96
N LEU A 9 7.88 26.58 -68.21
CA LEU A 9 8.66 27.44 -67.30
C LEU A 9 8.01 27.58 -65.90
N ARG A 10 6.68 27.67 -65.82
CA ARG A 10 5.97 27.72 -64.53
C ARG A 10 6.07 26.41 -63.82
N ILE A 11 6.02 25.26 -64.44
CA ILE A 11 6.23 23.96 -63.87
C ILE A 11 7.66 23.82 -63.35
N LEU A 12 8.66 24.20 -64.14
CA LEU A 12 10.06 24.20 -63.76
C LEU A 12 10.35 25.09 -62.52
N CYS A 13 9.77 26.33 -62.52
CA CYS A 13 9.86 27.20 -61.35
C CYS A 13 9.24 26.58 -60.07
N ARG A 14 8.07 25.94 -60.18
CA ARG A 14 7.43 25.25 -59.08
C ARG A 14 8.27 24.06 -58.61
N PHE A 15 8.82 23.24 -59.48
CA PHE A 15 9.73 22.17 -59.17
C PHE A 15 11.01 22.67 -58.47
N ARG A 16 11.58 23.76 -58.95
CA ARG A 16 12.76 24.39 -58.35
C ARG A 16 12.47 24.90 -56.95
N THR A 17 11.28 25.43 -56.69
CA THR A 17 10.86 25.88 -55.35
C THR A 17 10.62 24.72 -54.43
N VAL A 18 9.99 23.64 -54.88
CA VAL A 18 9.77 22.41 -54.10
C VAL A 18 11.10 21.75 -53.74
N ILE A 19 12.02 21.63 -54.69
CA ILE A 19 13.36 21.07 -54.42
C ILE A 19 14.15 21.95 -53.44
N LYS A 20 14.08 23.28 -53.58
CA LYS A 20 14.74 24.21 -52.66
C LYS A 20 14.18 24.08 -51.23
N ASN A 21 12.86 23.97 -51.09
CA ASN A 21 12.22 23.77 -49.79
C ASN A 21 12.53 22.39 -49.20
N LEU A 22 12.63 21.34 -50.02
CA LEU A 22 13.04 20.02 -49.60
C LEU A 22 14.49 20.01 -49.14
N TRP A 23 15.38 20.63 -49.87
CA TRP A 23 16.79 20.83 -49.48
C TRP A 23 16.92 21.63 -48.18
N GLN A 24 16.17 22.70 -48.01
CA GLN A 24 16.17 23.44 -46.72
C GLN A 24 15.66 22.59 -45.57
N LYS A 25 14.63 21.77 -45.75
CA LYS A 25 14.18 20.84 -44.73
C LYS A 25 15.20 19.74 -44.44
N ILE A 26 15.86 19.21 -45.48
CA ILE A 26 16.92 18.20 -45.28
C ILE A 26 18.12 18.83 -44.58
N THR A 27 18.52 20.05 -44.95
CA THR A 27 19.62 20.77 -44.27
C THR A 27 19.26 21.08 -42.83
N GLN A 28 18.02 21.52 -42.53
CA GLN A 28 17.57 21.71 -41.14
C GLN A 28 17.52 20.39 -40.35
N LEU A 29 17.17 19.27 -40.97
CA LEU A 29 17.18 17.96 -40.36
C LEU A 29 18.61 17.43 -40.14
N THR A 30 19.55 17.72 -41.06
CA THR A 30 20.96 17.38 -40.89
C THR A 30 21.66 18.32 -39.90
N GLU A 31 21.35 19.61 -39.90
CA GLU A 31 21.86 20.54 -38.87
C GLU A 31 21.32 20.20 -37.48
N ARG A 32 20.04 19.79 -37.36
CA ARG A 32 19.50 19.24 -36.11
C ARG A 32 20.23 17.94 -35.69
N ARG A 33 20.66 17.11 -36.64
CA ARG A 33 21.46 15.90 -36.32
C ARG A 33 22.93 16.21 -35.98
N TYR A 34 23.50 17.28 -36.49
CA TYR A 34 24.91 17.65 -36.22
C TYR A 34 25.08 18.58 -35.02
N ASN A 35 24.03 19.32 -34.61
CA ASN A 35 24.04 20.10 -33.38
C ASN A 35 23.56 19.31 -32.17
N MET A 36 23.26 18.01 -32.31
CA MET A 36 23.12 17.10 -31.18
C MET A 36 24.50 16.54 -30.77
N SER A 37 25.42 17.40 -30.45
CA SER A 37 26.60 17.04 -29.64
C SER A 37 26.27 17.03 -28.12
N GLU A 38 25.03 17.36 -27.74
CA GLU A 38 24.49 17.07 -26.43
C GLU A 38 23.79 15.72 -26.52
N VAL A 39 24.54 14.67 -26.21
CA VAL A 39 23.96 13.41 -25.78
C VAL A 39 23.44 13.69 -24.37
N ALA A 40 22.24 14.21 -24.24
CA ALA A 40 21.49 14.18 -23.02
C ALA A 40 21.12 12.72 -22.76
N GLY A 41 22.03 11.99 -22.14
CA GLY A 41 21.74 10.72 -21.54
C GLY A 41 20.94 11.00 -20.28
N SER A 42 19.61 10.94 -20.35
CA SER A 42 18.81 10.87 -19.14
C SER A 42 19.18 9.56 -18.46
N PHE A 43 19.91 9.64 -17.39
CA PHE A 43 19.99 8.59 -16.42
C PHE A 43 18.63 8.59 -15.74
N CYS A 44 17.71 7.81 -16.25
CA CYS A 44 16.46 7.54 -15.58
C CYS A 44 16.76 6.60 -14.42
N ILE A 45 17.24 7.16 -13.33
CA ILE A 45 16.87 6.58 -12.06
C ILE A 45 15.42 6.99 -11.92
N GLY A 46 14.56 6.04 -12.22
CA GLY A 46 13.17 6.20 -11.91
C GLY A 46 13.01 6.16 -10.40
N MET A 47 13.29 7.23 -9.73
CA MET A 47 12.41 7.62 -8.68
C MET A 47 11.16 8.02 -9.46
N ILE A 48 10.17 7.16 -9.45
CA ILE A 48 8.81 7.53 -9.79
C ILE A 48 8.37 8.45 -8.65
N ILE A 49 8.74 9.71 -8.74
CA ILE A 49 8.03 10.81 -8.10
C ILE A 49 6.99 11.31 -9.12
N ASP A 50 6.48 10.43 -9.92
CA ASP A 50 5.33 10.73 -10.74
C ASP A 50 4.16 9.91 -10.23
N GLY A 51 3.37 10.53 -9.42
CA GLY A 51 2.16 10.05 -8.86
C GLY A 51 2.35 9.71 -7.39
N ASP A 52 2.15 10.69 -6.53
CA ASP A 52 1.74 10.40 -5.18
C ASP A 52 0.49 9.52 -5.25
N SER A 53 0.41 8.49 -4.44
CA SER A 53 -0.71 7.57 -4.39
C SER A 53 -1.23 7.47 -2.97
N ALA A 54 -2.54 7.40 -2.82
CA ALA A 54 -3.12 7.07 -1.53
C ALA A 54 -2.84 5.59 -1.23
N GLN A 55 -2.22 5.33 -0.08
CA GLN A 55 -1.91 3.99 0.41
C GLN A 55 -2.58 3.78 1.76
N GLY A 56 -3.00 2.57 2.02
CA GLY A 56 -3.64 2.20 3.27
C GLY A 56 -4.84 1.28 3.10
N ASN A 57 -5.58 1.12 4.19
CA ASN A 57 -6.74 0.24 4.23
C ASN A 57 -7.80 0.78 5.18
N ILE A 58 -9.00 0.20 5.10
CA ILE A 58 -10.00 0.35 6.14
C ILE A 58 -9.79 -0.73 7.20
N ARG A 59 -9.97 -0.34 8.45
CA ARG A 59 -9.79 -1.19 9.65
C ARG A 59 -11.08 -1.24 10.44
N SER A 60 -11.17 -2.17 11.35
CA SER A 60 -12.30 -2.27 12.28
C SER A 60 -11.82 -2.33 13.72
N THR A 61 -12.56 -1.67 14.62
CA THR A 61 -12.30 -1.72 16.07
C THR A 61 -12.59 -3.09 16.69
N LYS A 62 -13.34 -3.94 15.99
CA LYS A 62 -13.68 -5.32 16.39
C LYS A 62 -13.66 -6.23 15.18
N PRO A 63 -13.46 -7.55 15.33
CA PRO A 63 -13.58 -8.49 14.23
C PRO A 63 -14.94 -8.38 13.55
N LEU A 64 -14.92 -8.33 12.22
CA LEU A 64 -16.12 -8.32 11.39
C LEU A 64 -16.57 -9.76 11.13
N VAL A 65 -16.86 -10.47 12.21
CA VAL A 65 -17.36 -11.84 12.19
C VAL A 65 -18.67 -11.88 12.96
N GLN A 66 -19.73 -12.38 12.34
CA GLN A 66 -21.01 -12.57 13.01
C GLN A 66 -21.58 -13.95 12.68
N MET A 67 -22.03 -14.65 13.70
CA MET A 67 -22.64 -15.95 13.56
C MET A 67 -24.15 -15.87 13.82
N TYR A 68 -24.91 -16.63 13.06
CA TYR A 68 -26.36 -16.70 13.14
C TYR A 68 -26.82 -18.09 13.55
N GLN A 69 -27.68 -18.15 14.57
CA GLN A 69 -28.33 -19.39 15.00
C GLN A 69 -29.70 -19.47 14.38
N LYS A 70 -29.89 -20.36 13.44
CA LYS A 70 -31.12 -20.52 12.66
C LYS A 70 -32.34 -20.85 13.53
N ASP A 71 -32.18 -21.69 14.55
CA ASP A 71 -33.31 -22.17 15.36
C ASP A 71 -33.86 -21.10 16.32
N THR A 72 -33.02 -20.17 16.78
CA THR A 72 -33.43 -19.14 17.77
C THR A 72 -33.38 -17.71 17.19
N GLY A 73 -32.85 -17.52 15.99
CA GLY A 73 -32.63 -16.21 15.40
C GLY A 73 -31.58 -15.36 16.10
N LYS A 74 -30.74 -15.93 16.96
CA LYS A 74 -29.70 -15.20 17.68
C LYS A 74 -28.49 -14.93 16.78
N CYS A 75 -27.93 -13.75 16.95
CA CYS A 75 -26.63 -13.37 16.36
C CYS A 75 -25.56 -13.27 17.42
N VAL A 76 -24.34 -13.69 17.09
CA VAL A 76 -23.19 -13.65 18.00
C VAL A 76 -21.94 -13.20 17.26
N PRO A 77 -21.26 -12.14 17.72
CA PRO A 77 -21.75 -11.17 18.72
C PRO A 77 -23.03 -10.44 18.26
N ASP A 78 -23.86 -10.03 19.21
CA ASP A 78 -25.07 -9.25 18.91
C ASP A 78 -24.68 -7.77 18.72
N TRP A 79 -24.63 -7.30 17.48
CA TRP A 79 -24.29 -5.92 17.14
C TRP A 79 -25.40 -4.91 17.38
N SER A 80 -26.60 -5.33 17.75
CA SER A 80 -27.62 -4.40 18.27
C SER A 80 -27.26 -3.84 19.65
N VAL A 81 -26.39 -4.56 20.39
CA VAL A 81 -25.88 -4.15 21.70
C VAL A 81 -24.69 -3.19 21.49
N ALA A 82 -24.76 -1.99 22.05
CA ALA A 82 -23.77 -0.92 21.84
C ALA A 82 -22.33 -1.34 22.12
N ALA A 83 -22.10 -2.16 23.17
CA ALA A 83 -20.78 -2.65 23.53
C ALA A 83 -20.15 -3.58 22.46
N ASN A 84 -20.94 -4.18 21.59
CA ASN A 84 -20.49 -5.12 20.57
C ASN A 84 -20.31 -4.48 19.18
N GLN A 85 -20.75 -3.24 19.01
CA GLN A 85 -20.79 -2.57 17.71
C GLN A 85 -19.39 -2.29 17.16
N PRO A 86 -19.01 -2.83 16.01
CA PRO A 86 -17.75 -2.49 15.37
C PRO A 86 -17.83 -1.13 14.68
N ILE A 87 -16.71 -0.42 14.68
CA ILE A 87 -16.53 0.81 13.90
C ILE A 87 -15.48 0.51 12.83
N ILE A 88 -15.83 0.76 11.58
CA ILE A 88 -14.95 0.62 10.41
C ILE A 88 -14.46 2.01 10.04
N TYR A 89 -13.15 2.17 9.90
CA TYR A 89 -12.53 3.47 9.68
C TYR A 89 -11.31 3.35 8.74
N PRO A 90 -11.01 4.39 7.94
CA PRO A 90 -9.84 4.40 7.08
C PRO A 90 -8.57 4.77 7.84
N VAL A 91 -7.46 4.16 7.43
CA VAL A 91 -6.10 4.59 7.75
C VAL A 91 -5.37 4.75 6.44
N MET A 92 -5.26 5.98 5.95
CA MET A 92 -4.71 6.30 4.65
C MET A 92 -3.50 7.22 4.77
N ARG A 93 -2.51 6.99 3.94
CA ARG A 93 -1.26 7.74 3.86
C ARG A 93 -1.01 8.17 2.42
N SER A 94 -0.29 9.26 2.26
CA SER A 94 0.36 9.57 0.98
C SER A 94 1.61 8.72 0.85
N GLY A 95 1.82 8.12 -0.32
CA GLY A 95 3.01 7.31 -0.60
C GLY A 95 4.31 8.10 -0.47
N ASN A 96 4.29 9.40 -0.76
CA ASN A 96 5.46 10.26 -0.69
C ASN A 96 5.73 10.83 0.70
N GLU A 97 4.67 11.18 1.43
CA GLU A 97 4.80 11.84 2.74
C GLU A 97 4.83 10.83 3.90
N ASN A 98 4.26 9.65 3.69
CA ASN A 98 4.07 8.56 4.67
C ASN A 98 3.45 9.02 6.01
N VAL A 99 2.63 10.06 5.95
CA VAL A 99 1.89 10.59 7.10
C VAL A 99 0.43 10.17 6.97
N ILE A 100 -0.18 9.74 8.07
CA ILE A 100 -1.63 9.45 8.10
C ILE A 100 -2.39 10.74 7.81
N LYS A 101 -3.24 10.69 6.80
CA LYS A 101 -4.02 11.83 6.30
C LYS A 101 -5.48 11.73 6.72
N SER A 102 -6.09 12.88 6.94
CA SER A 102 -7.55 12.96 7.00
C SER A 102 -8.17 12.78 5.63
N ILE A 103 -9.41 12.30 5.62
CA ILE A 103 -10.18 12.14 4.40
C ILE A 103 -10.74 13.51 3.98
N VAL A 104 -10.69 13.81 2.70
CA VAL A 104 -11.29 15.03 2.13
C VAL A 104 -12.78 15.03 2.42
N SER A 105 -13.28 16.07 3.08
CA SER A 105 -14.66 16.12 3.54
C SER A 105 -15.66 15.96 2.39
N GLY A 106 -16.59 15.01 2.52
CA GLY A 106 -17.63 14.72 1.53
C GLY A 106 -17.16 13.85 0.35
N SER A 107 -15.91 13.40 0.34
CA SER A 107 -15.41 12.47 -0.68
C SER A 107 -15.74 11.02 -0.34
N GLU A 108 -16.03 10.72 0.93
CA GLU A 108 -16.28 9.37 1.41
C GLU A 108 -17.57 8.77 0.84
N LYS A 109 -17.48 7.54 0.33
CA LYS A 109 -18.60 6.73 -0.14
C LYS A 109 -18.46 5.33 0.39
N TRP A 110 -19.53 4.83 1.01
CA TRP A 110 -19.59 3.49 1.58
C TRP A 110 -20.43 2.56 0.71
N TYR A 111 -19.97 1.32 0.61
CA TYR A 111 -20.64 0.27 -0.17
C TYR A 111 -20.76 -1.00 0.66
N TYR A 112 -21.86 -1.71 0.45
CA TYR A 112 -22.09 -3.05 0.94
C TYR A 112 -22.28 -3.99 -0.25
N ASN A 113 -21.43 -5.02 -0.36
CA ASN A 113 -21.42 -5.94 -1.51
C ASN A 113 -21.45 -5.17 -2.85
N ASN A 114 -20.57 -4.17 -2.99
CA ASN A 114 -20.48 -3.27 -4.14
C ASN A 114 -21.71 -2.37 -4.40
N THR A 115 -22.73 -2.43 -3.57
CA THR A 115 -23.92 -1.56 -3.67
C THR A 115 -23.74 -0.33 -2.77
N PRO A 116 -23.90 0.91 -3.31
CA PRO A 116 -23.76 2.12 -2.51
C PRO A 116 -24.71 2.13 -1.31
N ILE A 117 -24.21 2.50 -0.13
CA ILE A 117 -25.03 2.71 1.06
C ILE A 117 -25.51 4.16 1.04
N THR A 118 -26.80 4.36 1.18
CA THR A 118 -27.39 5.69 1.37
C THR A 118 -27.78 5.90 2.82
N PHE A 119 -27.66 7.13 3.29
CA PHE A 119 -27.92 7.50 4.67
C PHE A 119 -28.97 8.62 4.77
N ASN A 120 -29.73 8.63 5.84
CA ASN A 120 -30.64 9.73 6.16
C ASN A 120 -29.89 10.87 6.90
N ALA A 121 -30.61 11.92 7.27
CA ALA A 121 -30.04 13.09 7.94
C ALA A 121 -29.41 12.79 9.33
N SER A 122 -29.78 11.67 9.98
CA SER A 122 -29.15 11.22 11.22
C SER A 122 -27.96 10.27 11.00
N GLY A 123 -27.56 10.08 9.74
CA GLY A 123 -26.45 9.18 9.36
C GLY A 123 -26.82 7.71 9.40
N LEU A 124 -28.07 7.33 9.59
CA LEU A 124 -28.50 5.93 9.58
C LEU A 124 -28.74 5.45 8.15
N SER A 125 -28.28 4.25 7.83
CA SER A 125 -28.43 3.65 6.50
C SER A 125 -29.89 3.45 6.10
N THR A 126 -30.21 3.75 4.84
CA THR A 126 -31.56 3.62 4.27
C THR A 126 -31.62 2.62 3.11
N ALA A 127 -30.50 2.41 2.43
CA ALA A 127 -30.34 1.43 1.36
C ALA A 127 -28.89 0.91 1.34
N PRO A 128 -28.63 -0.29 0.77
CA PRO A 128 -29.60 -1.29 0.31
C PRO A 128 -30.42 -1.91 1.45
N ALA A 129 -31.50 -2.59 1.13
CA ALA A 129 -32.43 -3.18 2.11
C ALA A 129 -31.75 -4.11 3.13
N ALA A 130 -30.70 -4.81 2.71
CA ALA A 130 -29.93 -5.72 3.58
C ALA A 130 -29.33 -5.01 4.80
N VAL A 131 -28.96 -3.73 4.66
CA VAL A 131 -28.29 -2.94 5.71
C VAL A 131 -29.11 -1.73 6.18
N ALA A 132 -30.32 -1.55 5.67
CA ALA A 132 -31.19 -0.43 6.08
C ALA A 132 -31.44 -0.47 7.60
N GLY A 133 -31.13 0.65 8.27
CA GLY A 133 -31.23 0.78 9.73
C GLY A 133 -30.15 0.06 10.53
N LYS A 134 -29.15 -0.54 9.89
CA LYS A 134 -28.13 -1.36 10.57
C LYS A 134 -26.72 -0.77 10.57
N MET A 135 -26.50 0.31 9.82
CA MET A 135 -25.23 1.01 9.74
C MET A 135 -25.44 2.50 9.99
N GLN A 136 -24.46 3.14 10.60
CA GLN A 136 -24.52 4.57 10.92
C GLN A 136 -23.18 5.23 10.64
N THR A 137 -23.21 6.37 9.95
CA THR A 137 -22.02 7.22 9.79
C THR A 137 -21.62 7.82 11.13
N THR A 138 -20.33 7.90 11.39
CA THR A 138 -19.75 8.47 12.59
C THR A 138 -18.37 9.03 12.29
N THR A 139 -17.72 9.59 13.29
CA THR A 139 -16.31 10.00 13.24
C THR A 139 -15.52 9.13 14.21
N TYR A 140 -14.33 8.72 13.81
CA TYR A 140 -13.41 7.95 14.64
C TYR A 140 -12.03 8.59 14.64
N ASN A 141 -11.37 8.62 15.80
CA ASN A 141 -9.98 9.03 15.89
C ASN A 141 -9.10 7.78 15.74
N ASN A 142 -8.30 7.72 14.69
CA ASN A 142 -7.46 6.56 14.38
C ASN A 142 -6.07 6.60 15.05
N GLY A 143 -5.94 7.41 16.10
CA GLY A 143 -4.68 7.63 16.82
C GLY A 143 -3.90 8.87 16.33
N SER A 144 -4.17 9.33 15.11
CA SER A 144 -3.48 10.48 14.49
C SER A 144 -4.44 11.60 14.09
N VAL A 145 -5.52 11.24 13.40
CA VAL A 145 -6.49 12.20 12.87
C VAL A 145 -7.92 11.68 13.05
N ASN A 146 -8.89 12.58 13.02
CA ASN A 146 -10.30 12.22 12.96
C ASN A 146 -10.68 11.90 11.51
N VAL A 147 -11.30 10.75 11.30
CA VAL A 147 -11.71 10.27 9.99
C VAL A 147 -13.20 9.93 9.96
N PRO A 148 -13.89 10.04 8.82
CA PRO A 148 -15.22 9.51 8.66
C PRO A 148 -15.20 7.99 8.83
N ALA A 149 -16.16 7.46 9.56
CA ALA A 149 -16.23 6.06 9.92
C ALA A 149 -17.65 5.52 9.76
N LEU A 150 -17.76 4.20 9.62
CA LEU A 150 -19.02 3.48 9.54
C LEU A 150 -19.17 2.57 10.76
N LYS A 151 -20.19 2.83 11.58
CA LYS A 151 -20.52 2.01 12.73
C LYS A 151 -21.64 1.02 12.38
N ILE A 152 -21.43 -0.26 12.68
CA ILE A 152 -22.48 -1.26 12.54
C ILE A 152 -23.31 -1.25 13.82
N VAL A 153 -24.60 -0.92 13.70
CA VAL A 153 -25.52 -0.74 14.84
C VAL A 153 -26.63 -1.79 14.90
N GLY A 154 -26.62 -2.75 13.97
CA GLY A 154 -27.59 -3.84 13.91
C GLY A 154 -27.00 -5.11 13.33
N ASN A 155 -27.63 -6.24 13.60
CA ASN A 155 -27.19 -7.54 13.12
C ASN A 155 -27.34 -7.66 11.60
N LEU A 156 -26.28 -8.05 10.93
CA LEU A 156 -26.25 -8.29 9.48
C LEU A 156 -26.56 -9.75 9.15
N ALA A 157 -26.08 -10.68 9.99
CA ALA A 157 -26.42 -12.09 9.90
C ALA A 157 -27.93 -12.33 10.09
N SER A 158 -28.51 -13.18 9.27
CA SER A 158 -29.92 -13.55 9.32
C SER A 158 -30.16 -14.87 8.59
N ALA A 159 -31.37 -15.43 8.67
CA ALA A 159 -31.72 -16.64 7.94
C ALA A 159 -31.55 -16.51 6.41
N SER A 160 -31.59 -15.29 5.87
CA SER A 160 -31.38 -14.99 4.45
C SER A 160 -30.01 -14.41 4.12
N ASN A 161 -29.14 -14.21 5.11
CA ASN A 161 -27.78 -13.71 4.95
C ASN A 161 -26.84 -14.48 5.86
N MET A 162 -26.25 -15.54 5.31
CA MET A 162 -25.27 -16.42 5.96
C MET A 162 -24.01 -16.59 5.09
N ASP A 163 -23.84 -15.75 4.08
CA ASP A 163 -22.67 -15.72 3.21
C ASP A 163 -21.71 -14.61 3.63
N ALA A 164 -20.46 -14.70 3.15
CA ALA A 164 -19.48 -13.65 3.35
C ALA A 164 -19.91 -12.38 2.62
N ASP A 165 -19.87 -11.27 3.33
CA ASP A 165 -20.15 -9.94 2.81
C ASP A 165 -18.87 -9.11 2.71
N THR A 166 -18.95 -7.96 2.05
CA THR A 166 -17.86 -6.99 1.97
C THR A 166 -18.35 -5.58 2.26
N ILE A 167 -17.49 -4.80 2.92
CA ILE A 167 -17.68 -3.37 3.11
C ILE A 167 -16.52 -2.66 2.41
N ARG A 168 -16.87 -1.76 1.47
CA ARG A 168 -15.90 -0.97 0.73
C ARG A 168 -16.08 0.51 1.01
N MET A 169 -14.99 1.23 1.04
CA MET A 169 -14.95 2.68 1.12
C MET A 169 -14.14 3.23 -0.05
N ASP A 170 -14.74 4.16 -0.78
CA ASP A 170 -14.04 5.05 -1.72
C ASP A 170 -13.91 6.42 -1.07
N GLY A 171 -12.81 7.12 -1.30
CA GLY A 171 -12.59 8.46 -0.76
C GLY A 171 -11.34 9.11 -1.35
N GLU A 172 -11.02 10.31 -0.86
CA GLU A 172 -9.84 11.08 -1.27
C GLU A 172 -9.07 11.56 -0.05
N ILE A 173 -7.75 11.62 -0.18
CA ILE A 173 -6.86 12.30 0.76
C ILE A 173 -6.17 13.46 0.04
N GLU A 174 -5.81 14.51 0.76
CA GLU A 174 -4.99 15.60 0.21
C GLU A 174 -3.51 15.35 0.50
N ALA A 175 -2.69 15.36 -0.54
CA ALA A 175 -1.25 15.30 -0.43
C ALA A 175 -0.60 16.14 -1.51
N SER A 176 0.43 16.91 -1.14
CA SER A 176 1.22 17.75 -2.07
C SER A 176 0.35 18.70 -2.92
N GLY A 177 -0.77 19.16 -2.38
CA GLY A 177 -1.71 20.09 -3.05
C GLY A 177 -2.64 19.41 -4.07
N HIS A 178 -2.74 18.08 -4.06
CA HIS A 178 -3.62 17.30 -4.93
C HIS A 178 -4.49 16.35 -4.13
N ASN A 179 -5.69 16.07 -4.64
CA ASN A 179 -6.55 15.03 -4.08
C ASN A 179 -6.18 13.69 -4.72
N LEU A 180 -5.90 12.71 -3.87
CA LEU A 180 -5.57 11.35 -4.27
C LEU A 180 -6.74 10.44 -3.90
N GLY A 181 -7.36 9.83 -4.91
CA GLY A 181 -8.45 8.87 -4.73
C GLY A 181 -7.93 7.53 -4.22
N TYR A 182 -8.71 6.88 -3.38
CA TYR A 182 -8.46 5.50 -2.94
C TYR A 182 -9.75 4.68 -2.89
N THR A 183 -9.57 3.38 -2.99
CA THR A 183 -10.62 2.37 -2.76
C THR A 183 -10.05 1.32 -1.82
N SER A 184 -10.76 1.00 -0.76
CA SER A 184 -10.37 -0.07 0.17
C SER A 184 -11.57 -0.88 0.61
N GLU A 185 -11.38 -2.19 0.78
CA GLU A 185 -12.42 -3.15 1.11
C GLU A 185 -12.00 -4.02 2.29
N ILE A 186 -12.97 -4.37 3.14
CA ILE A 186 -12.77 -5.29 4.26
C ILE A 186 -13.86 -6.37 4.21
N PRO A 187 -13.46 -7.66 4.34
CA PRO A 187 -14.43 -8.74 4.38
C PRO A 187 -15.18 -8.77 5.71
N LEU A 188 -16.42 -9.21 5.65
CA LEU A 188 -17.30 -9.46 6.78
C LEU A 188 -17.75 -10.92 6.71
N ALA A 189 -17.31 -11.72 7.67
CA ALA A 189 -17.61 -13.14 7.71
C ALA A 189 -18.95 -13.38 8.44
N ILE A 190 -19.87 -14.03 7.77
CA ILE A 190 -21.13 -14.48 8.36
C ILE A 190 -21.19 -16.00 8.27
N SER A 191 -21.62 -16.66 9.34
CA SER A 191 -21.71 -18.12 9.39
C SER A 191 -22.85 -18.58 10.29
N GLU A 192 -23.30 -19.82 10.09
CA GLU A 192 -24.26 -20.49 10.98
C GLU A 192 -23.52 -21.10 12.17
N PHE A 193 -24.15 -21.11 13.35
CA PHE A 193 -23.61 -21.80 14.52
C PHE A 193 -24.64 -22.71 15.20
N SER A 194 -24.13 -23.70 15.94
CA SER A 194 -24.91 -24.66 16.72
C SER A 194 -24.92 -24.30 18.21
N ASN A 195 -26.02 -24.63 18.92
CA ASN A 195 -26.18 -24.38 20.37
C ASN A 195 -25.16 -25.07 21.26
N SER A 196 -24.53 -26.14 20.82
CA SER A 196 -23.58 -26.93 21.62
C SER A 196 -22.12 -26.61 21.32
N ALA A 197 -21.83 -25.87 20.24
CA ALA A 197 -20.48 -25.59 19.82
C ALA A 197 -19.88 -24.41 20.59
N TYR A 198 -18.55 -24.49 20.77
CA TYR A 198 -17.73 -23.40 21.26
C TYR A 198 -17.10 -22.66 20.10
N TYR A 199 -17.00 -21.34 20.22
CA TYR A 199 -16.40 -20.45 19.22
C TYR A 199 -15.46 -19.47 19.93
N GLY A 200 -14.22 -19.43 19.51
CA GLY A 200 -13.21 -18.48 20.00
C GLY A 200 -13.04 -17.32 19.03
N PHE A 201 -12.85 -16.14 19.56
CA PHE A 201 -12.54 -14.92 18.80
C PHE A 201 -11.29 -14.27 19.31
N LEU A 202 -10.52 -13.65 18.44
CA LEU A 202 -9.38 -12.81 18.77
C LEU A 202 -9.69 -11.36 18.40
N TYR A 203 -9.29 -10.44 19.26
CA TYR A 203 -9.52 -9.01 19.12
C TYR A 203 -8.19 -8.26 19.19
N PRO A 204 -7.42 -8.21 18.09
CA PRO A 204 -6.24 -7.38 18.06
C PRO A 204 -6.64 -5.90 18.12
N SER A 205 -5.97 -5.12 18.98
CA SER A 205 -6.11 -3.66 18.98
C SER A 205 -5.64 -3.09 17.65
N ASP A 206 -6.13 -1.91 17.28
CA ASP A 206 -5.72 -1.16 16.09
C ASP A 206 -5.80 -1.95 14.78
N GLY A 207 -6.76 -2.87 14.70
CA GLY A 207 -6.95 -3.74 13.54
C GLY A 207 -5.84 -4.78 13.33
N GLY A 208 -4.98 -4.99 14.33
CA GLY A 208 -3.85 -5.92 14.25
C GLY A 208 -2.66 -5.36 13.46
N ILE A 209 -2.51 -4.04 13.40
CA ILE A 209 -1.44 -3.40 12.63
C ILE A 209 -0.54 -2.61 13.57
N ILE A 210 0.76 -2.90 13.49
CA ILE A 210 1.83 -2.13 14.12
C ILE A 210 2.28 -1.09 13.08
N ASP A 211 2.09 0.19 13.36
CA ASP A 211 2.36 1.27 12.42
C ASP A 211 3.46 2.24 12.89
N SER A 212 4.08 1.95 14.03
CA SER A 212 5.24 2.67 14.54
C SER A 212 6.12 1.76 15.41
N ASP A 213 7.42 2.05 15.49
CA ASP A 213 8.40 1.28 16.29
C ASP A 213 8.01 1.17 17.78
N THR A 214 7.16 2.06 18.28
CA THR A 214 6.70 2.10 19.67
C THR A 214 5.29 1.55 19.84
N ALA A 215 4.58 1.23 18.76
CA ALA A 215 3.23 0.71 18.83
C ALA A 215 3.24 -0.72 19.39
N THR A 216 2.21 -1.03 20.16
CA THR A 216 1.97 -2.35 20.70
C THR A 216 0.56 -2.78 20.33
N VAL A 217 0.44 -3.90 19.63
CA VAL A 217 -0.85 -4.53 19.36
C VAL A 217 -1.15 -5.50 20.50
N LYS A 218 -2.17 -5.18 21.30
CA LYS A 218 -2.74 -6.10 22.27
C LYS A 218 -3.77 -6.98 21.60
N VAL A 219 -3.69 -8.30 21.81
CA VAL A 219 -4.67 -9.26 21.32
C VAL A 219 -5.46 -9.80 22.49
N ASP A 220 -6.70 -9.35 22.61
CA ASP A 220 -7.68 -9.90 23.53
C ASP A 220 -8.45 -11.05 22.87
N GLN A 221 -9.25 -11.77 23.63
CA GLN A 221 -9.98 -12.92 23.14
C GLN A 221 -11.31 -13.13 23.90
N GLU A 222 -12.24 -13.81 23.26
CA GLU A 222 -13.51 -14.20 23.87
C GLU A 222 -13.89 -15.62 23.42
N LEU A 223 -14.51 -16.36 24.31
CA LEU A 223 -15.09 -17.68 24.04
C LEU A 223 -16.59 -17.65 24.19
N TYR A 224 -17.30 -18.17 23.22
CA TYR A 224 -18.76 -18.30 23.25
C TYR A 224 -19.18 -19.77 23.20
N LYS A 225 -20.25 -20.11 23.90
CA LYS A 225 -20.93 -21.39 23.80
C LYS A 225 -22.41 -21.17 23.52
N GLY A 226 -22.92 -21.71 22.41
CA GLY A 226 -24.34 -21.57 22.05
C GLY A 226 -24.81 -20.11 22.03
N GLY A 227 -23.93 -19.17 21.64
CA GLY A 227 -24.26 -17.74 21.59
C GLY A 227 -24.19 -16.99 22.92
N SER A 228 -23.71 -17.61 23.98
CA SER A 228 -23.50 -16.97 25.28
C SER A 228 -22.02 -16.85 25.55
N LEU A 229 -21.58 -15.68 26.02
CA LEU A 229 -20.19 -15.47 26.44
C LEU A 229 -19.84 -16.41 27.60
N VAL A 230 -18.74 -17.16 27.47
CA VAL A 230 -18.18 -17.98 28.53
C VAL A 230 -17.25 -17.08 29.36
N PRO A 231 -17.47 -16.97 30.69
CA PRO A 231 -16.57 -16.18 31.53
C PRO A 231 -15.14 -16.68 31.45
N GLN A 232 -14.16 -15.76 31.43
CA GLN A 232 -12.73 -16.06 31.35
C GLN A 232 -12.24 -17.01 32.42
N SER A 233 -12.86 -16.99 33.59
CA SER A 233 -12.53 -17.91 34.70
C SER A 233 -12.83 -19.39 34.40
N ASN A 234 -13.60 -19.68 33.37
CA ASN A 234 -14.06 -21.04 33.04
C ASN A 234 -13.21 -21.75 31.99
N TYR A 235 -12.20 -21.10 31.44
CA TYR A 235 -11.30 -21.66 30.45
C TYR A 235 -9.87 -21.12 30.63
N SER A 236 -8.90 -21.84 30.10
CA SER A 236 -7.51 -21.43 29.97
C SER A 236 -7.12 -21.33 28.50
N LEU A 237 -6.00 -20.69 28.25
CA LEU A 237 -5.51 -20.40 26.90
C LEU A 237 -4.11 -20.95 26.67
N LYS A 238 -3.82 -21.27 25.42
CA LYS A 238 -2.46 -21.43 24.90
C LYS A 238 -2.36 -20.64 23.61
N TRP A 239 -1.34 -19.79 23.53
CA TRP A 239 -1.04 -18.96 22.37
C TRP A 239 0.15 -19.49 21.59
N TYR A 240 0.08 -19.43 20.29
CA TYR A 240 1.12 -19.90 19.39
C TYR A 240 1.42 -18.84 18.35
N LYS A 241 2.71 -18.58 18.11
CA LYS A 241 3.19 -17.84 16.93
C LYS A 241 3.35 -18.86 15.79
N MET A 242 2.46 -18.82 14.79
CA MET A 242 2.50 -19.77 13.67
C MET A 242 3.76 -19.58 12.82
N PRO A 243 4.37 -20.67 12.31
CA PRO A 243 3.90 -22.07 12.33
C PRO A 243 4.35 -22.90 13.56
N SER A 244 4.83 -22.27 14.64
CA SER A 244 5.29 -22.99 15.84
C SER A 244 4.16 -23.82 16.45
N THR A 245 4.50 -25.03 16.91
CA THR A 245 3.62 -25.92 17.68
C THR A 245 3.88 -25.83 19.19
N THR A 246 4.86 -25.03 19.61
CA THR A 246 5.18 -24.78 21.02
C THR A 246 4.39 -23.56 21.48
N ALA A 247 3.65 -23.69 22.57
CA ALA A 247 2.92 -22.59 23.16
C ALA A 247 3.90 -21.50 23.64
N TRP A 248 3.67 -20.28 23.17
CA TRP A 248 4.46 -19.11 23.51
C TRP A 248 3.97 -18.42 24.80
N SER A 249 2.65 -18.45 25.04
CA SER A 249 2.04 -17.81 26.21
C SER A 249 0.80 -18.60 26.66
N THR A 250 0.41 -18.42 27.93
CA THR A 250 -0.84 -18.91 28.53
C THR A 250 -1.65 -17.77 29.16
N ALA A 251 -1.25 -16.53 28.93
CA ALA A 251 -1.92 -15.36 29.49
C ALA A 251 -3.31 -15.15 28.87
N ASN A 252 -4.17 -14.38 29.57
CA ASN A 252 -5.52 -14.07 29.08
C ASN A 252 -5.54 -13.17 27.86
N SER A 253 -4.48 -12.42 27.64
CA SER A 253 -4.21 -11.64 26.44
C SER A 253 -2.71 -11.62 26.17
N VAL A 254 -2.33 -11.29 24.93
CA VAL A 254 -0.92 -11.17 24.55
C VAL A 254 -0.70 -9.81 23.89
N SER A 255 0.55 -9.33 23.97
CA SER A 255 0.96 -8.10 23.30
C SER A 255 2.12 -8.39 22.37
N LEU A 256 2.11 -7.74 21.21
CA LEU A 256 3.11 -7.85 20.16
C LEU A 256 3.65 -6.47 19.84
N VAL A 257 4.94 -6.38 19.61
CA VAL A 257 5.67 -5.18 19.17
C VAL A 257 6.32 -5.44 17.82
N ALA A 258 6.81 -4.41 17.15
CA ALA A 258 7.44 -4.52 15.82
C ALA A 258 8.55 -5.60 15.79
N ASP A 259 9.42 -5.65 16.80
CA ASP A 259 10.49 -6.65 16.90
C ASP A 259 10.00 -8.11 16.99
N ASP A 260 8.74 -8.33 17.28
CA ASP A 260 8.14 -9.68 17.35
C ASP A 260 7.72 -10.22 15.96
N ILE A 261 7.65 -9.35 14.96
CA ILE A 261 7.01 -9.62 13.64
C ILE A 261 7.93 -9.14 12.53
N ASP A 262 8.22 -9.99 11.54
CA ASP A 262 9.03 -9.62 10.38
C ASP A 262 8.23 -8.82 9.32
N SER A 263 7.01 -9.19 9.04
CA SER A 263 6.03 -8.44 8.23
C SER A 263 4.60 -8.80 8.62
N LYS A 264 4.35 -10.09 8.78
CA LYS A 264 3.07 -10.66 9.19
C LYS A 264 3.28 -11.83 10.12
N LEU A 265 2.48 -11.90 11.16
CA LEU A 265 2.45 -13.00 12.11
C LEU A 265 1.02 -13.52 12.25
N SER A 266 0.81 -14.79 11.89
CA SER A 266 -0.42 -15.49 12.27
C SER A 266 -0.29 -16.02 13.69
N ILE A 267 -1.23 -15.66 14.53
CA ILE A 267 -1.34 -16.14 15.92
C ILE A 267 -2.52 -17.09 16.04
N ARG A 268 -2.33 -18.16 16.78
CA ARG A 268 -3.36 -19.13 17.10
C ARG A 268 -3.57 -19.19 18.60
N ALA A 269 -4.82 -19.11 19.06
CA ALA A 269 -5.20 -19.35 20.44
C ALA A 269 -6.03 -20.62 20.54
N GLU A 270 -5.68 -21.48 21.48
CA GLU A 270 -6.47 -22.66 21.89
C GLU A 270 -7.19 -22.35 23.19
N PHE A 271 -8.50 -22.54 23.19
CA PHE A 271 -9.36 -22.41 24.36
C PHE A 271 -9.56 -23.78 25.01
N ILE A 272 -9.25 -23.91 26.29
CA ILE A 272 -9.16 -25.19 26.98
C ILE A 272 -10.13 -25.21 28.19
N ILE A 273 -11.03 -26.18 28.23
CA ILE A 273 -11.95 -26.43 29.33
C ILE A 273 -11.75 -27.89 29.78
N GLY A 274 -11.51 -28.11 31.07
CA GLY A 274 -11.34 -29.44 31.62
C GLY A 274 -10.13 -30.24 31.06
N GLY A 275 -9.15 -29.53 30.48
CA GLY A 275 -7.98 -30.13 29.85
C GLY A 275 -8.11 -30.38 28.34
N GLU A 276 -9.31 -30.22 27.78
CA GLU A 276 -9.61 -30.43 26.36
C GLU A 276 -9.67 -29.12 25.62
N VAL A 277 -9.15 -29.07 24.36
CA VAL A 277 -9.28 -27.93 23.47
C VAL A 277 -10.70 -27.89 22.91
N VAL A 278 -11.49 -26.93 23.33
CA VAL A 278 -12.89 -26.77 22.92
C VAL A 278 -13.09 -25.84 21.73
N ALA A 279 -12.16 -24.90 21.51
CA ALA A 279 -12.15 -24.01 20.36
C ALA A 279 -10.74 -23.58 20.00
N ILE A 280 -10.54 -23.18 18.74
CA ILE A 280 -9.32 -22.59 18.22
C ILE A 280 -9.72 -21.31 17.49
N ALA A 281 -9.00 -20.24 17.75
CA ALA A 281 -9.12 -18.99 16.99
C ALA A 281 -7.76 -18.64 16.37
N ILE A 282 -7.81 -18.08 15.15
CA ILE A 282 -6.64 -17.63 14.42
C ILE A 282 -6.82 -16.15 14.10
N GLY A 283 -5.80 -15.38 14.33
CA GLY A 283 -5.72 -13.96 13.97
C GLY A 283 -4.41 -13.65 13.26
N GLU A 284 -4.36 -12.51 12.62
CA GLU A 284 -3.15 -12.01 11.96
C GLU A 284 -2.80 -10.64 12.54
N VAL A 285 -1.51 -10.41 12.76
CA VAL A 285 -0.95 -9.11 13.10
C VAL A 285 0.12 -8.80 12.06
N SER A 286 0.07 -7.59 11.50
CA SER A 286 1.05 -7.11 10.51
C SER A 286 1.89 -6.00 11.10
N ASP A 287 3.15 -5.99 10.72
CA ASP A 287 4.06 -4.88 10.93
C ASP A 287 4.16 -4.04 9.66
N GLU A 288 3.74 -2.80 9.73
CA GLU A 288 3.84 -1.79 8.66
C GLU A 288 4.91 -0.73 8.97
N THR A 289 5.74 -0.94 10.00
CA THR A 289 6.70 0.07 10.47
C THR A 289 7.86 0.27 9.50
N ASP A 290 8.22 -0.71 8.67
CA ASP A 290 9.48 -0.73 7.94
C ASP A 290 9.43 -1.22 6.49
N PRO A 291 8.87 -0.48 5.54
CA PRO A 291 9.46 -0.55 4.22
C PRO A 291 10.73 0.28 4.22
N LEU A 292 11.89 -0.39 4.23
CA LEU A 292 13.17 0.24 3.98
C LEU A 292 13.26 0.61 2.50
N PHE A 293 13.75 1.80 2.20
CA PHE A 293 14.03 2.18 0.82
C PHE A 293 15.50 2.54 0.64
N LEU A 294 15.99 2.27 -0.57
CA LEU A 294 17.32 2.65 -0.97
C LEU A 294 17.34 4.09 -1.48
N ALA A 295 17.99 4.99 -0.75
CA ALA A 295 18.27 6.34 -1.21
C ALA A 295 19.60 6.36 -1.97
N VAL A 296 19.59 6.81 -3.21
CA VAL A 296 20.79 7.03 -4.03
C VAL A 296 21.03 8.53 -4.13
N ASN A 297 22.15 9.00 -3.58
CA ASN A 297 22.54 10.41 -3.60
C ASN A 297 23.67 10.63 -4.58
N PHE A 298 23.55 11.61 -5.46
CA PHE A 298 24.53 11.98 -6.46
C PHE A 298 25.31 13.22 -6.03
N SER A 299 26.63 13.21 -6.26
CA SER A 299 27.53 14.37 -5.99
C SER A 299 27.37 15.51 -7.00
N GLY A 300 26.66 15.29 -8.09
CA GLY A 300 26.47 16.24 -9.18
C GLY A 300 25.37 15.81 -10.15
N PRO A 301 25.26 16.47 -11.30
CA PRO A 301 24.24 16.16 -12.30
C PRO A 301 24.44 14.75 -12.86
N THR A 302 23.33 14.11 -13.20
CA THR A 302 23.30 12.75 -13.78
C THR A 302 23.58 12.73 -15.29
N TYR A 303 23.90 13.88 -15.88
CA TYR A 303 24.44 14.02 -17.26
C TYR A 303 25.91 14.40 -17.18
N LEU A 304 26.77 13.72 -17.95
CA LEU A 304 28.21 13.93 -17.92
C LEU A 304 28.71 14.63 -19.19
N THR A 305 29.65 15.56 -18.99
CA THR A 305 30.30 16.31 -20.08
C THR A 305 31.81 15.96 -20.15
N SER A 306 32.42 16.22 -21.28
CA SER A 306 33.82 15.83 -21.54
C SER A 306 34.87 16.51 -20.65
N SER A 307 34.48 17.55 -19.91
CA SER A 307 35.42 18.29 -19.05
C SER A 307 34.70 19.03 -17.93
N GLY A 308 35.47 19.44 -16.91
CA GLY A 308 34.97 20.21 -15.78
C GLY A 308 34.34 19.39 -14.67
N ALA A 309 33.64 20.04 -13.76
CA ALA A 309 33.00 19.42 -12.59
C ALA A 309 31.92 18.39 -12.94
N THR A 310 31.43 18.40 -14.17
CA THR A 310 30.42 17.47 -14.68
C THR A 310 30.98 16.30 -15.48
N SER A 311 32.35 16.09 -15.44
CA SER A 311 32.96 14.96 -16.12
C SER A 311 32.87 13.63 -15.37
N GLU A 312 32.43 13.67 -14.14
CA GLU A 312 32.24 12.50 -13.28
C GLU A 312 31.07 12.73 -12.30
N VAL A 313 30.46 11.65 -11.87
CA VAL A 313 29.43 11.63 -10.83
C VAL A 313 29.68 10.49 -9.87
N THR A 314 29.55 10.75 -8.58
CA THR A 314 29.59 9.73 -7.54
C THR A 314 28.17 9.52 -7.02
N ALA A 315 27.72 8.27 -7.01
CA ALA A 315 26.50 7.86 -6.33
C ALA A 315 26.87 7.23 -4.98
N THR A 316 26.23 7.68 -3.92
CA THR A 316 26.34 7.08 -2.58
C THR A 316 25.00 6.48 -2.18
N TYR A 317 25.06 5.36 -1.47
CA TYR A 317 23.88 4.57 -1.13
C TYR A 317 23.61 4.66 0.36
N LYS A 318 22.35 4.84 0.70
CA LYS A 318 21.85 4.83 2.07
C LYS A 318 20.53 4.07 2.11
N VAL A 319 20.37 3.24 3.13
CA VAL A 319 19.05 2.65 3.44
C VAL A 319 18.37 3.57 4.44
N LYS A 320 17.11 3.89 4.19
CA LYS A 320 16.31 4.75 5.06
C LYS A 320 14.98 4.11 5.36
N LYS A 321 14.46 4.38 6.56
CA LYS A 321 13.08 4.03 6.93
C LYS A 321 12.09 4.87 6.13
N THR A 322 11.07 4.27 5.55
CA THR A 322 10.09 4.98 4.71
C THR A 322 9.25 5.92 5.57
N GLY A 323 8.96 5.88 6.69
CA GLY A 323 8.16 6.81 7.49
C GLY A 323 8.89 8.02 8.02
N THR A 324 10.15 7.81 8.48
CA THR A 324 10.91 8.85 9.18
C THR A 324 12.02 9.45 8.34
N GLY A 325 12.44 8.76 7.25
CA GLY A 325 13.63 9.11 6.48
C GLY A 325 14.94 8.87 7.27
N GLU A 326 14.85 8.24 8.45
CA GLU A 326 16.00 7.91 9.29
C GLU A 326 16.92 6.91 8.56
N GLU A 327 18.23 7.13 8.67
CA GLU A 327 19.22 6.24 8.05
C GLU A 327 19.40 4.96 8.87
N VAL A 328 19.27 3.82 8.20
CA VAL A 328 19.52 2.50 8.78
C VAL A 328 20.91 2.02 8.36
N THR A 329 21.77 1.79 9.33
CA THR A 329 23.15 1.34 9.12
C THR A 329 23.27 -0.19 9.06
N GLY A 330 24.45 -0.71 8.69
CA GLY A 330 24.70 -2.16 8.65
C GLY A 330 24.39 -2.80 7.31
N PHE A 331 24.19 -2.01 6.25
CA PHE A 331 24.01 -2.52 4.88
C PHE A 331 25.31 -2.44 4.08
N THR A 332 25.55 -3.48 3.29
CA THR A 332 26.54 -3.50 2.23
C THR A 332 25.84 -3.55 0.88
N PHE A 333 26.40 -2.86 -0.13
CA PHE A 333 25.76 -2.73 -1.43
C PHE A 333 26.55 -3.42 -2.52
N LYS A 334 25.83 -4.05 -3.44
CA LYS A 334 26.35 -4.58 -4.70
C LYS A 334 25.70 -3.82 -5.85
N THR A 335 26.53 -3.20 -6.69
CA THR A 335 26.05 -2.46 -7.86
C THR A 335 26.43 -3.21 -9.13
N THR A 336 25.46 -3.36 -10.03
CA THR A 336 25.66 -3.89 -11.38
C THR A 336 25.20 -2.85 -12.39
N PHE A 337 25.82 -2.83 -13.57
CA PHE A 337 25.46 -1.87 -14.62
C PHE A 337 25.11 -2.58 -15.91
N THR A 338 24.19 -1.97 -16.65
CA THR A 338 23.81 -2.40 -17.99
C THR A 338 23.83 -1.21 -18.95
N LYS A 339 24.11 -1.49 -20.23
CA LYS A 339 23.96 -0.55 -21.32
C LYS A 339 22.48 -0.42 -21.71
N ALA A 340 22.17 0.51 -22.61
CA ALA A 340 20.81 0.72 -23.12
C ALA A 340 20.23 -0.51 -23.83
N ASP A 341 21.04 -1.41 -24.34
CA ASP A 341 20.65 -2.68 -24.98
C ASP A 341 20.45 -3.83 -23.95
N GLY A 342 20.60 -3.57 -22.65
CA GLY A 342 20.48 -4.55 -21.59
C GLY A 342 21.73 -5.40 -21.35
N THR A 343 22.80 -5.22 -22.13
CA THR A 343 24.05 -5.97 -21.92
C THR A 343 24.82 -5.44 -20.71
N ALA A 344 25.52 -6.34 -20.01
CA ALA A 344 26.32 -5.98 -18.84
C ALA A 344 27.43 -4.97 -19.19
N PHE A 345 27.65 -4.03 -18.28
CA PHE A 345 28.72 -3.03 -18.38
C PHE A 345 29.55 -3.01 -17.10
N THR A 346 30.87 -2.87 -17.24
CA THR A 346 31.80 -2.69 -16.10
C THR A 346 32.44 -1.32 -16.22
N PRO A 347 32.19 -0.39 -15.27
CA PRO A 347 32.83 0.93 -15.28
C PRO A 347 34.31 0.86 -14.98
N ALA A 348 35.06 1.88 -15.39
CA ALA A 348 36.49 1.98 -15.13
C ALA A 348 36.82 2.01 -13.61
N ASN A 349 35.94 2.63 -12.83
CA ASN A 349 36.01 2.60 -11.37
C ASN A 349 35.08 1.51 -10.83
N ALA A 350 35.63 0.49 -10.22
CA ALA A 350 34.82 -0.58 -9.62
C ALA A 350 33.91 -0.01 -8.52
N PRO A 351 32.62 -0.44 -8.48
CA PRO A 351 31.73 -0.06 -7.39
C PRO A 351 32.29 -0.51 -6.03
N THR A 352 32.02 0.30 -5.02
CA THR A 352 32.31 -0.04 -3.62
C THR A 352 31.05 -0.57 -2.92
N THR A 353 31.21 -1.01 -1.68
CA THR A 353 30.08 -1.43 -0.83
C THR A 353 29.23 -0.27 -0.32
N THR A 354 29.56 0.99 -0.66
CA THR A 354 28.86 2.20 -0.21
C THR A 354 28.49 3.14 -1.36
N GLY A 355 28.93 2.84 -2.58
CA GLY A 355 28.65 3.72 -3.71
C GLY A 355 29.37 3.32 -4.99
N CYS A 356 29.20 4.12 -6.03
CA CYS A 356 29.91 3.97 -7.29
C CYS A 356 30.27 5.33 -7.89
N LYS A 357 31.25 5.33 -8.78
CA LYS A 357 31.71 6.50 -9.54
C LYS A 357 31.64 6.20 -11.03
N LEU A 358 30.99 7.05 -11.78
CA LEU A 358 30.92 6.98 -13.24
C LEU A 358 31.55 8.24 -13.84
N THR A 359 32.24 8.05 -14.95
CA THR A 359 32.95 9.13 -15.68
C THR A 359 32.31 9.33 -17.07
N TYR A 360 32.55 10.49 -17.64
CA TYR A 360 32.18 10.76 -19.04
C TYR A 360 32.72 9.69 -20.01
N THR A 361 33.93 9.18 -19.76
CA THR A 361 34.57 8.13 -20.57
C THR A 361 33.73 6.83 -20.52
N ASP A 362 33.18 6.48 -19.36
CA ASP A 362 32.30 5.31 -19.23
C ASP A 362 31.03 5.46 -20.09
N VAL A 363 30.34 6.60 -19.97
CA VAL A 363 29.10 6.88 -20.73
C VAL A 363 29.38 6.98 -22.22
N LYS A 364 30.47 7.67 -22.62
CA LYS A 364 30.90 7.76 -24.00
C LYS A 364 31.24 6.38 -24.59
N GLY A 365 31.93 5.54 -23.82
CA GLY A 365 32.36 4.20 -24.25
C GLY A 365 31.21 3.25 -24.56
N VAL A 366 30.02 3.46 -23.97
CA VAL A 366 28.82 2.67 -24.24
C VAL A 366 27.92 3.32 -25.30
N GLY A 367 28.27 4.53 -25.76
CA GLY A 367 27.49 5.25 -26.77
C GLY A 367 26.11 5.72 -26.33
N GLY A 368 25.87 5.85 -25.01
CA GLY A 368 24.58 6.23 -24.49
C GLY A 368 24.43 6.05 -22.96
N ASN A 369 23.23 5.76 -22.52
CA ASN A 369 22.89 5.66 -21.10
C ASN A 369 23.44 4.38 -20.46
N ILE A 370 23.87 4.51 -19.20
CA ILE A 370 24.21 3.41 -18.30
C ILE A 370 23.11 3.34 -17.26
N THR A 371 22.53 2.15 -17.05
CA THR A 371 21.60 1.87 -15.97
C THR A 371 22.33 1.13 -14.86
N GLY A 372 22.30 1.68 -13.64
CA GLY A 372 22.82 1.02 -12.44
C GLY A 372 21.69 0.34 -11.67
N TYR A 373 21.90 -0.91 -11.29
CA TYR A 373 21.06 -1.64 -10.34
C TYR A 373 21.84 -1.86 -9.06
N VAL A 374 21.25 -1.48 -7.93
CA VAL A 374 21.88 -1.54 -6.60
C VAL A 374 21.06 -2.46 -5.71
N GLN A 375 21.72 -3.43 -5.10
CA GLN A 375 21.14 -4.33 -4.11
C GLN A 375 21.85 -4.13 -2.78
N GLY A 376 21.11 -3.78 -1.73
CA GLY A 376 21.60 -3.71 -0.36
C GLY A 376 21.34 -5.01 0.39
N THR A 377 22.33 -5.47 1.14
CA THR A 377 22.20 -6.64 2.02
C THR A 377 22.62 -6.22 3.43
N LYS A 378 21.75 -6.49 4.42
CA LYS A 378 22.08 -6.25 5.83
C LYS A 378 23.12 -7.27 6.27
N SER A 379 24.22 -6.81 6.84
CA SER A 379 25.34 -7.62 7.37
C SER A 379 25.11 -8.08 8.80
#